data_3513e693ae5d2628d02ebddd7b423d38
#
_entry.id   3513e693ae5d2628d02ebddd7b423d38
#
_cell.length_a   1.000
_cell.length_b   1.000
_cell.length_c   1.000
_cell.angle_alpha   90.00
_cell.angle_beta   90.00
_cell.angle_gamma   90.00
#
_symmetry.space_group_name_H-M   'P 1'
#
loop_
_entity.id
_entity.type
_entity.pdbx_description
1 polymer ?
#
loop_
_entity_poly.entity_id
_entity_poly.type
_entity_poly.pdbx_seq_one_letter_code
_entity_poly.pdbx_strand_id
1 'polypeptide(L)'
;MKSRDRFAFSLWLRVMMLVILTAAAFCYAMFQGGFVSWFLFYAFSPYALYALLFALVPLRATAKRTLQHTRLKAGDVLSVDLEIKRMNLFPYVYVILEDEPPDTFHLQEQIEMKRMIFPWFRKTWRFSYQFNDIVRGEHQLTAVRIKTGDMFGFVEKEVILPLEKKLLVYPKMLDIPVESAASVNENGGKAVHSWLNEPTNVTTGVREYQQGDRVAWVDWKTTARRGQLMTKEFEQNQTKDLVVFADFTDEAAFETIVSMAASVLQTAVKKGVPVGLVPLGDQHLFRVDQGERHLQDMLYYLTKVQYQPSRAPDYQSLTSSEHQQTGKYVVTGHLQEELATILLGNRNRKNITVLLVKRAVDRLTAKEKQLVDRLKAFGIHTTLLFEDRLHERTVR
;
A
#
# COMPACT_ATOMS: atom_id res chain seq x y z
N MET A 1 -11.08 -5.51 32.77
CA MET A 1 -10.94 -5.54 34.24
C MET A 1 -10.42 -6.88 34.75
N LYS A 2 -10.95 -8.03 34.37
CA LYS A 2 -10.54 -9.38 34.88
C LYS A 2 -9.07 -9.82 34.65
N SER A 3 -8.34 -9.31 33.66
CA SER A 3 -6.94 -9.72 33.40
C SER A 3 -5.94 -9.00 34.31
N ARG A 4 -6.21 -7.74 34.65
CA ARG A 4 -5.36 -6.90 35.52
C ARG A 4 -5.34 -7.40 36.94
N ASP A 5 -6.50 -7.87 37.44
CA ASP A 5 -6.64 -8.39 38.82
C ASP A 5 -5.93 -9.75 38.98
N ARG A 6 -5.99 -10.62 37.94
CA ARG A 6 -5.27 -11.89 37.92
C ARG A 6 -3.75 -11.69 37.90
N PHE A 7 -3.27 -10.71 37.16
CA PHE A 7 -1.83 -10.39 37.11
C PHE A 7 -1.32 -9.84 38.45
N ALA A 8 -2.08 -8.93 39.08
CA ALA A 8 -1.74 -8.37 40.40
C ALA A 8 -1.75 -9.46 41.47
N PHE A 9 -2.70 -10.38 41.46
CA PHE A 9 -2.76 -11.51 42.38
C PHE A 9 -1.58 -12.47 42.22
N SER A 10 -1.22 -12.80 40.95
CA SER A 10 -0.08 -13.66 40.67
C SER A 10 1.25 -13.01 41.10
N LEU A 11 1.39 -11.70 40.92
CA LEU A 11 2.56 -10.95 41.35
C LEU A 11 2.69 -10.99 42.89
N TRP A 12 1.60 -10.77 43.60
CA TRP A 12 1.59 -10.80 45.07
C TRP A 12 1.95 -12.18 45.61
N LEU A 13 1.43 -13.25 45.02
CA LEU A 13 1.76 -14.63 45.38
C LEU A 13 3.25 -14.93 45.18
N ARG A 14 3.84 -14.51 44.07
CA ARG A 14 5.26 -14.69 43.75
C ARG A 14 6.16 -13.89 44.70
N VAL A 15 5.79 -12.66 45.04
CA VAL A 15 6.51 -11.87 46.04
C VAL A 15 6.44 -12.51 47.41
N MET A 16 5.27 -13.00 47.86
CA MET A 16 5.10 -13.72 49.11
C MET A 16 5.97 -14.99 49.13
N MET A 17 6.01 -15.76 48.05
CA MET A 17 6.87 -16.92 47.93
C MET A 17 8.37 -16.57 48.03
N LEU A 18 8.80 -15.47 47.43
CA LEU A 18 10.18 -14.97 47.54
C LEU A 18 10.53 -14.60 49.00
N VAL A 19 9.61 -13.92 49.71
CA VAL A 19 9.79 -13.56 51.12
C VAL A 19 9.88 -14.81 52.01
N ILE A 20 8.99 -15.79 51.79
CA ILE A 20 9.00 -17.07 52.51
C ILE A 20 10.31 -17.81 52.25
N LEU A 21 10.79 -17.89 50.99
CA LEU A 21 12.04 -18.54 50.65
C LEU A 21 13.25 -17.86 51.32
N THR A 22 13.27 -16.53 51.35
CA THR A 22 14.32 -15.75 52.03
C THR A 22 14.32 -15.98 53.53
N ALA A 23 13.12 -16.01 54.14
CA ALA A 23 12.96 -16.30 55.58
C ALA A 23 13.39 -17.75 55.88
N ALA A 24 13.04 -18.71 55.07
CA ALA A 24 13.47 -20.12 55.21
C ALA A 24 15.00 -20.25 55.11
N ALA A 25 15.64 -19.58 54.12
CA ALA A 25 17.10 -19.56 53.99
C ALA A 25 17.79 -18.95 55.21
N PHE A 26 17.21 -17.88 55.78
CA PHE A 26 17.71 -17.26 57.03
C PHE A 26 17.56 -18.20 58.22
N CYS A 27 16.40 -18.83 58.43
CA CYS A 27 16.17 -19.80 59.47
C CYS A 27 17.14 -20.99 59.35
N TYR A 28 17.33 -21.50 58.15
CA TYR A 28 18.29 -22.58 57.89
C TYR A 28 19.71 -22.18 58.27
N ALA A 29 20.17 -20.97 57.91
CA ALA A 29 21.47 -20.44 58.26
C ALA A 29 21.66 -20.30 59.80
N MET A 30 20.59 -19.86 60.49
CA MET A 30 20.58 -19.71 61.94
C MET A 30 20.62 -21.04 62.68
N PHE A 31 19.81 -22.03 62.28
CA PHE A 31 19.70 -23.30 63.00
C PHE A 31 20.87 -24.26 62.73
N GLN A 32 21.37 -24.30 61.47
CA GLN A 32 22.45 -25.18 61.12
C GLN A 32 23.82 -24.66 61.58
N GLY A 33 23.99 -23.34 61.62
CA GLY A 33 25.26 -22.70 61.92
C GLY A 33 26.38 -23.13 60.96
N GLY A 34 27.37 -22.53 60.70
CA GLY A 34 28.49 -22.95 59.86
C GLY A 34 28.62 -22.14 58.60
N PHE A 35 29.80 -22.21 57.99
CA PHE A 35 30.19 -21.36 56.89
C PHE A 35 29.28 -21.53 55.65
N VAL A 36 28.93 -22.79 55.33
CA VAL A 36 28.16 -23.08 54.08
C VAL A 36 26.76 -22.54 54.12
N SER A 37 26.05 -22.63 55.23
CA SER A 37 24.67 -22.13 55.37
C SER A 37 24.59 -20.60 55.33
N TRP A 38 25.53 -19.92 56.01
CA TRP A 38 25.64 -18.48 55.93
C TRP A 38 26.10 -17.98 54.58
N PHE A 39 27.01 -18.69 53.91
CA PHE A 39 27.41 -18.39 52.51
C PHE A 39 26.23 -18.46 51.56
N LEU A 40 25.40 -19.50 51.64
CA LEU A 40 24.20 -19.63 50.82
C LEU A 40 23.22 -18.47 51.04
N PHE A 41 22.97 -18.10 52.29
CA PHE A 41 22.12 -16.98 52.64
C PHE A 41 22.67 -15.64 52.08
N TYR A 42 23.95 -15.36 52.27
CA TYR A 42 24.57 -14.13 51.76
C TYR A 42 24.64 -14.08 50.23
N ALA A 43 24.79 -15.23 49.58
CA ALA A 43 24.74 -15.30 48.13
C ALA A 43 23.34 -15.02 47.57
N PHE A 44 22.29 -15.49 48.24
CA PHE A 44 20.89 -15.29 47.83
C PHE A 44 20.30 -13.93 48.25
N SER A 45 20.71 -13.39 49.40
CA SER A 45 20.13 -12.17 49.98
C SER A 45 20.18 -10.93 49.08
N PRO A 46 21.28 -10.60 48.37
CA PRO A 46 21.29 -9.43 47.44
C PRO A 46 20.31 -9.58 46.32
N TYR A 47 20.15 -10.81 45.79
CA TYR A 47 19.16 -11.08 44.75
C TYR A 47 17.74 -10.91 45.29
N ALA A 48 17.42 -11.48 46.44
CA ALA A 48 16.09 -11.34 47.06
C ALA A 48 15.76 -9.90 47.33
N LEU A 49 16.71 -9.11 47.86
CA LEU A 49 16.54 -7.67 48.06
C LEU A 49 16.28 -6.93 46.74
N TYR A 50 17.03 -7.23 45.67
CA TYR A 50 16.81 -6.66 44.35
C TYR A 50 15.39 -6.97 43.83
N ALA A 51 14.98 -8.26 43.88
CA ALA A 51 13.68 -8.69 43.40
C ALA A 51 12.51 -8.06 44.19
N LEU A 52 12.67 -7.89 45.51
CA LEU A 52 11.71 -7.22 46.38
C LEU A 52 11.60 -5.73 46.03
N LEU A 53 12.73 -5.03 45.92
CA LEU A 53 12.75 -3.62 45.46
C LEU A 53 12.17 -3.46 44.06
N PHE A 54 12.51 -4.37 43.16
CA PHE A 54 11.95 -4.39 41.83
C PHE A 54 10.43 -4.55 41.87
N ALA A 55 9.87 -5.41 42.74
CA ALA A 55 8.43 -5.61 42.89
C ALA A 55 7.71 -4.33 43.33
N LEU A 56 8.33 -3.53 44.19
CA LEU A 56 7.74 -2.30 44.74
C LEU A 56 7.77 -1.13 43.75
N VAL A 57 8.75 -1.04 42.88
CA VAL A 57 8.92 0.08 41.94
C VAL A 57 7.95 -0.06 40.76
N PRO A 58 7.00 0.86 40.54
CA PRO A 58 6.10 0.75 39.38
C PRO A 58 6.83 0.99 38.06
N LEU A 59 6.52 0.18 37.02
CA LEU A 59 6.99 0.39 35.66
C LEU A 59 6.18 1.54 35.02
N ARG A 60 6.78 2.73 34.97
CA ARG A 60 6.18 3.92 34.34
C ARG A 60 7.08 4.41 33.21
N ALA A 61 6.53 4.52 32.01
CA ALA A 61 7.24 5.01 30.84
C ALA A 61 6.31 5.81 29.94
N THR A 62 6.87 6.63 29.10
CA THR A 62 6.21 7.31 27.98
C THR A 62 6.89 6.89 26.68
N ALA A 63 6.13 6.71 25.62
CA ALA A 63 6.66 6.36 24.31
C ALA A 63 6.29 7.42 23.27
N LYS A 64 7.19 7.63 22.31
CA LYS A 64 6.97 8.46 21.14
C LYS A 64 7.37 7.66 19.90
N ARG A 65 6.45 7.56 18.94
CA ARG A 65 6.67 6.91 17.63
C ARG A 65 6.84 7.97 16.56
N THR A 66 7.93 7.89 15.81
CA THR A 66 8.22 8.76 14.66
C THR A 66 8.30 7.89 13.42
N LEU A 67 7.51 8.22 12.41
CA LEU A 67 7.56 7.60 11.09
C LEU A 67 8.33 8.55 10.16
N GLN A 68 9.30 8.04 9.40
CA GLN A 68 10.08 8.85 8.48
C GLN A 68 9.23 9.36 7.32
N HIS A 69 8.29 8.55 6.84
CA HIS A 69 7.37 8.90 5.76
C HIS A 69 5.93 8.66 6.19
N THR A 70 5.04 9.60 5.89
CA THR A 70 3.61 9.51 6.17
C THR A 70 2.80 9.02 4.97
N ARG A 71 3.37 9.08 3.77
CA ARG A 71 2.78 8.59 2.52
C ARG A 71 3.71 7.54 1.93
N LEU A 72 3.29 6.30 2.00
CA LEU A 72 4.01 5.14 1.48
C LEU A 72 3.24 4.52 0.32
N LYS A 73 3.97 3.85 -0.54
CA LYS A 73 3.44 3.00 -1.60
C LYS A 73 3.77 1.55 -1.27
N ALA A 74 2.98 0.63 -1.79
CA ALA A 74 3.29 -0.80 -1.69
C ALA A 74 4.67 -1.08 -2.29
N GLY A 75 5.50 -1.82 -1.56
CA GLY A 75 6.88 -2.07 -1.90
C GLY A 75 7.89 -1.05 -1.34
N ASP A 76 7.45 0.04 -0.71
CA ASP A 76 8.35 0.99 -0.05
C ASP A 76 8.89 0.42 1.27
N VAL A 77 10.00 1.02 1.75
CA VAL A 77 10.58 0.71 3.05
C VAL A 77 9.94 1.61 4.11
N LEU A 78 9.30 1.00 5.10
CA LEU A 78 8.81 1.69 6.29
C LEU A 78 9.88 1.69 7.37
N SER A 79 10.36 2.87 7.76
CA SER A 79 11.25 3.06 8.91
C SER A 79 10.51 3.68 10.07
N VAL A 80 10.57 3.02 11.23
CA VAL A 80 9.90 3.42 12.46
C VAL A 80 10.93 3.63 13.55
N ASP A 81 10.92 4.81 14.18
CA ASP A 81 11.74 5.12 15.34
C ASP A 81 10.87 5.25 16.58
N LEU A 82 11.14 4.42 17.58
CA LEU A 82 10.51 4.47 18.90
C LEU A 82 11.50 5.05 19.91
N GLU A 83 11.08 6.10 20.58
CA GLU A 83 11.77 6.65 21.73
C GLU A 83 10.92 6.44 22.99
N ILE A 84 11.47 5.71 23.96
CA ILE A 84 10.80 5.39 25.21
C ILE A 84 11.56 6.04 26.34
N LYS A 85 10.87 6.85 27.16
CA LYS A 85 11.42 7.51 28.34
C LYS A 85 10.79 6.92 29.58
N ARG A 86 11.62 6.34 30.44
CA ARG A 86 11.17 5.87 31.76
C ARG A 86 11.16 6.98 32.78
N MET A 87 10.26 6.88 33.75
CA MET A 87 10.11 7.91 34.81
C MET A 87 10.96 7.62 36.02
N ASN A 88 11.41 6.39 36.23
CA ASN A 88 12.21 5.98 37.40
C ASN A 88 13.66 5.62 36.99
N LEU A 89 14.57 5.59 37.97
CA LEU A 89 16.00 5.28 37.81
C LEU A 89 16.34 3.85 38.24
N PHE A 90 15.34 2.99 38.50
CA PHE A 90 15.61 1.63 38.93
C PHE A 90 16.41 0.86 37.85
N PRO A 91 17.45 0.10 38.24
CA PRO A 91 18.26 -0.67 37.29
C PRO A 91 17.45 -1.89 36.77
N TYR A 92 16.92 -1.80 35.58
CA TYR A 92 16.31 -2.95 34.92
C TYR A 92 17.37 -3.83 34.26
N VAL A 93 17.35 -5.12 34.60
CA VAL A 93 18.28 -6.10 34.00
C VAL A 93 18.03 -6.23 32.51
N TYR A 94 16.79 -6.47 32.13
CA TYR A 94 16.38 -6.53 30.74
C TYR A 94 15.01 -5.87 30.57
N VAL A 95 14.77 -5.40 29.34
CA VAL A 95 13.48 -4.88 28.91
C VAL A 95 13.20 -5.42 27.52
N ILE A 96 12.01 -5.96 27.33
CA ILE A 96 11.51 -6.37 26.02
C ILE A 96 10.56 -5.25 25.55
N LEU A 97 10.91 -4.66 24.44
CA LEU A 97 10.11 -3.68 23.73
C LEU A 97 9.41 -4.38 22.57
N GLU A 98 8.11 -4.23 22.49
CA GLU A 98 7.28 -4.79 21.43
C GLU A 98 6.33 -3.72 20.95
N ASP A 99 6.45 -3.31 19.68
CA ASP A 99 5.44 -2.49 19.04
C ASP A 99 4.33 -3.43 18.58
N GLU A 100 3.07 -3.15 18.96
CA GLU A 100 1.96 -4.06 18.70
C GLU A 100 1.67 -4.09 17.19
N PRO A 101 1.95 -5.24 16.53
CA PRO A 101 1.83 -5.32 15.08
C PRO A 101 0.36 -5.25 14.66
N PRO A 102 0.06 -4.61 13.51
CA PRO A 102 -1.23 -4.76 12.87
C PRO A 102 -1.50 -6.21 12.50
N ASP A 103 -2.77 -6.64 12.54
CA ASP A 103 -3.17 -8.00 12.15
C ASP A 103 -2.83 -8.35 10.69
N THR A 104 -2.57 -7.33 9.89
CA THR A 104 -2.23 -7.43 8.46
C THR A 104 -0.75 -7.76 8.21
N PHE A 105 0.11 -7.77 9.23
CA PHE A 105 1.54 -8.01 9.09
C PHE A 105 1.88 -9.49 9.25
N HIS A 106 2.82 -9.98 8.42
CA HIS A 106 3.29 -11.37 8.48
C HIS A 106 4.16 -11.64 9.73
N LEU A 107 4.30 -12.91 10.09
CA LEU A 107 5.05 -13.32 11.28
C LEU A 107 6.50 -12.83 11.33
N GLN A 108 7.18 -12.74 10.19
CA GLN A 108 8.56 -12.22 10.12
C GLN A 108 8.64 -10.75 10.50
N GLU A 109 7.71 -9.94 10.00
CA GLU A 109 7.60 -8.51 10.32
C GLU A 109 7.30 -8.30 11.80
N GLN A 110 6.46 -9.15 12.39
CA GLN A 110 6.14 -9.11 13.83
C GLN A 110 7.37 -9.38 14.71
N ILE A 111 8.30 -10.22 14.28
CA ILE A 111 9.54 -10.50 15.02
C ILE A 111 10.45 -9.27 15.04
N GLU A 112 10.54 -8.52 13.96
CA GLU A 112 11.34 -7.29 13.88
C GLU A 112 10.81 -6.19 14.80
N MET A 113 9.50 -6.18 15.10
CA MET A 113 8.86 -5.25 16.02
C MET A 113 9.13 -5.55 17.51
N LYS A 114 9.86 -6.61 17.80
CA LYS A 114 10.19 -7.05 19.15
C LYS A 114 11.69 -7.07 19.39
N ARG A 115 12.13 -6.38 20.43
CA ARG A 115 13.56 -6.33 20.79
C ARG A 115 13.78 -6.40 22.28
N MET A 116 14.78 -7.19 22.68
CA MET A 116 15.28 -7.21 24.04
C MET A 116 16.47 -6.25 24.16
N ILE A 117 16.46 -5.43 25.18
CA ILE A 117 17.55 -4.51 25.52
C ILE A 117 17.95 -4.65 26.99
N PHE A 118 19.19 -4.29 27.32
CA PHE A 118 19.74 -4.30 28.69
C PHE A 118 20.00 -2.84 29.09
N PRO A 119 18.98 -2.14 29.61
CA PRO A 119 19.05 -0.69 29.76
C PRO A 119 19.81 -0.23 31.01
N TRP A 120 19.95 -1.08 32.06
CA TRP A 120 20.53 -0.74 33.32
C TRP A 120 19.97 0.58 33.89
N PHE A 121 20.78 1.64 33.96
CA PHE A 121 20.39 2.97 34.47
C PHE A 121 19.98 3.97 33.39
N ARG A 122 19.97 3.58 32.08
CA ARG A 122 19.61 4.51 30.99
C ARG A 122 18.14 4.92 31.10
N LYS A 123 17.87 6.23 31.06
CA LYS A 123 16.51 6.81 31.15
C LYS A 123 15.75 6.75 29.83
N THR A 124 16.46 6.80 28.71
CA THR A 124 15.88 6.82 27.37
C THR A 124 16.34 5.62 26.59
N TRP A 125 15.40 4.94 25.97
CA TRP A 125 15.65 3.80 25.13
C TRP A 125 15.21 4.13 23.72
N ARG A 126 16.04 3.81 22.72
CA ARG A 126 15.71 3.99 21.32
C ARG A 126 15.69 2.63 20.66
N PHE A 127 14.65 2.42 19.89
CA PHE A 127 14.42 1.21 19.14
C PHE A 127 13.96 1.60 17.74
N SER A 128 14.73 1.22 16.72
CA SER A 128 14.39 1.47 15.32
C SER A 128 14.25 0.14 14.62
N TYR A 129 13.26 0.04 13.77
CA TYR A 129 13.03 -1.11 12.92
C TYR A 129 12.57 -0.68 11.54
N GLN A 130 12.77 -1.54 10.56
CA GLN A 130 12.44 -1.27 9.15
C GLN A 130 11.72 -2.48 8.57
N PHE A 131 10.69 -2.20 7.79
CA PHE A 131 10.03 -3.20 6.97
C PHE A 131 10.32 -2.91 5.52
N ASN A 132 10.77 -3.93 4.80
CA ASN A 132 10.88 -3.91 3.36
C ASN A 132 9.58 -4.47 2.78
N ASP A 133 9.16 -3.92 1.64
CA ASP A 133 8.02 -4.43 0.88
C ASP A 133 6.68 -4.39 1.62
N ILE A 134 6.37 -3.21 2.19
CA ILE A 134 5.10 -3.02 2.90
C ILE A 134 3.90 -3.21 1.97
N VAL A 135 2.93 -3.99 2.42
CA VAL A 135 1.71 -4.30 1.67
C VAL A 135 0.77 -3.10 1.67
N ARG A 136 0.05 -2.89 0.55
CA ARG A 136 -1.01 -1.89 0.41
C ARG A 136 -2.11 -2.07 1.47
N GLY A 137 -2.59 -0.96 1.99
CA GLY A 137 -3.71 -0.98 2.93
C GLY A 137 -3.68 0.13 3.97
N GLU A 138 -4.67 0.10 4.85
CA GLU A 138 -4.70 0.92 6.07
C GLU A 138 -4.21 0.06 7.23
N HIS A 139 -3.02 0.39 7.75
CA HIS A 139 -2.41 -0.29 8.88
C HIS A 139 -2.54 0.58 10.12
N GLN A 140 -2.96 0.00 11.22
CA GLN A 140 -3.13 0.71 12.49
C GLN A 140 -2.15 0.14 13.51
N LEU A 141 -1.18 0.96 13.91
CA LEU A 141 -0.28 0.69 15.01
C LEU A 141 -0.94 1.20 16.29
N THR A 142 -1.31 0.32 17.22
CA THR A 142 -2.20 0.64 18.33
C THR A 142 -1.48 0.99 19.62
N ALA A 143 -0.46 0.22 19.99
CA ALA A 143 0.21 0.36 21.27
C ALA A 143 1.66 -0.11 21.24
N VAL A 144 2.41 0.31 22.22
CA VAL A 144 3.76 -0.20 22.51
C VAL A 144 3.71 -0.94 23.85
N ARG A 145 4.13 -2.20 23.82
CA ARG A 145 4.18 -3.08 24.96
C ARG A 145 5.61 -3.14 25.51
N ILE A 146 5.75 -2.92 26.81
CA ILE A 146 7.02 -2.95 27.52
C ILE A 146 6.93 -4.04 28.57
N LYS A 147 7.78 -5.06 28.47
CA LYS A 147 7.90 -6.14 29.45
C LYS A 147 9.28 -6.10 30.08
N THR A 148 9.34 -6.32 31.38
CA THR A 148 10.59 -6.44 32.11
C THR A 148 10.41 -7.42 33.25
N GLY A 149 11.50 -8.02 33.70
CA GLY A 149 11.50 -8.94 34.80
C GLY A 149 12.82 -8.90 35.59
N ASP A 150 12.83 -9.61 36.69
CA ASP A 150 14.06 -9.92 37.40
C ASP A 150 14.85 -11.01 36.68
N MET A 151 16.06 -11.29 37.17
CA MET A 151 17.01 -12.21 36.52
C MET A 151 16.48 -13.65 36.39
N PHE A 152 15.67 -14.12 37.33
CA PHE A 152 15.13 -15.48 37.36
C PHE A 152 13.63 -15.57 37.02
N GLY A 153 12.98 -14.45 36.65
CA GLY A 153 11.58 -14.44 36.27
C GLY A 153 10.57 -14.61 37.41
N PHE A 154 10.97 -14.42 38.67
CA PHE A 154 10.02 -14.44 39.79
C PHE A 154 9.06 -13.25 39.74
N VAL A 155 9.56 -12.09 39.36
CA VAL A 155 8.76 -10.87 39.23
C VAL A 155 8.83 -10.37 37.82
N GLU A 156 7.69 -10.35 37.16
CA GLU A 156 7.55 -9.77 35.82
C GLU A 156 6.61 -8.58 35.87
N LYS A 157 6.86 -7.57 35.05
CA LYS A 157 6.04 -6.40 34.89
C LYS A 157 5.81 -6.09 33.42
N GLU A 158 4.60 -5.67 33.15
CA GLU A 158 4.17 -5.30 31.82
C GLU A 158 3.43 -3.97 31.86
N VAL A 159 3.69 -3.10 30.91
CA VAL A 159 2.91 -1.89 30.66
C VAL A 159 2.63 -1.78 29.17
N ILE A 160 1.37 -1.48 28.84
CA ILE A 160 0.92 -1.21 27.49
C ILE A 160 0.69 0.30 27.39
N LEU A 161 1.41 0.94 26.51
CA LEU A 161 1.30 2.38 26.24
C LEU A 161 0.48 2.57 24.98
N PRO A 162 -0.76 3.10 25.06
CA PRO A 162 -1.54 3.39 23.87
C PRO A 162 -0.83 4.46 23.05
N LEU A 163 -0.55 4.15 21.78
CA LEU A 163 0.17 5.01 20.86
C LEU A 163 -0.36 4.79 19.45
N GLU A 164 -1.58 5.26 19.24
CA GLU A 164 -2.28 5.06 17.97
C GLU A 164 -1.63 5.86 16.85
N LYS A 165 -1.34 5.19 15.76
CA LYS A 165 -0.88 5.80 14.51
C LYS A 165 -1.46 5.03 13.34
N LYS A 166 -2.17 5.73 12.47
CA LYS A 166 -2.65 5.19 11.20
C LYS A 166 -1.60 5.41 10.14
N LEU A 167 -1.33 4.37 9.38
CA LEU A 167 -0.43 4.34 8.25
C LEU A 167 -1.25 3.96 7.02
N LEU A 168 -1.22 4.79 5.99
CA LEU A 168 -1.88 4.53 4.73
C LEU A 168 -0.83 4.21 3.67
N VAL A 169 -0.90 3.00 3.13
CA VAL A 169 0.01 2.52 2.09
C VAL A 169 -0.75 2.43 0.77
N TYR A 170 -0.45 3.35 -0.13
CA TYR A 170 -1.06 3.42 -1.46
C TYR A 170 -0.63 2.26 -2.35
N PRO A 171 -1.42 1.92 -3.39
CA PRO A 171 -0.99 0.96 -4.40
C PRO A 171 0.35 1.36 -5.02
N LYS A 172 1.13 0.38 -5.42
CA LYS A 172 2.34 0.62 -6.22
C LYS A 172 1.91 1.23 -7.56
N MET A 173 2.44 2.40 -7.86
CA MET A 173 2.17 3.09 -9.11
C MET A 173 3.40 3.01 -9.99
N LEU A 174 3.21 2.53 -11.20
CA LEU A 174 4.24 2.38 -12.22
C LEU A 174 4.12 3.54 -13.20
N ASP A 175 5.23 4.14 -13.57
CA ASP A 175 5.22 5.08 -14.68
C ASP A 175 5.06 4.29 -16.00
N ILE A 176 3.80 4.10 -16.39
CA ILE A 176 3.47 3.48 -17.65
C ILE A 176 3.55 4.57 -18.70
N PRO A 177 4.44 4.48 -19.69
CA PRO A 177 4.27 5.30 -20.86
C PRO A 177 2.95 4.87 -21.49
N VAL A 178 1.94 5.72 -21.45
CA VAL A 178 0.61 5.47 -22.06
C VAL A 178 0.75 5.15 -23.55
N GLU A 179 1.90 5.47 -24.13
CA GLU A 179 2.31 5.05 -25.47
C GLU A 179 2.62 3.55 -25.58
N SER A 180 3.12 2.91 -24.52
CA SER A 180 3.54 1.50 -24.56
C SER A 180 2.36 0.51 -24.52
N ALA A 181 1.18 0.93 -24.09
CA ALA A 181 -0.01 0.08 -24.18
C ALA A 181 -0.42 -0.16 -25.66
N ALA A 182 0.08 0.68 -26.58
CA ALA A 182 -0.24 0.60 -28.00
C ALA A 182 0.83 -0.07 -28.88
N SER A 183 2.04 -0.37 -28.39
CA SER A 183 3.17 -0.64 -29.27
C SER A 183 4.05 -1.85 -28.98
N VAL A 184 3.55 -2.91 -28.39
CA VAL A 184 4.27 -4.19 -28.44
C VAL A 184 3.70 -5.05 -29.55
N ASN A 185 3.95 -4.64 -30.81
CA ASN A 185 3.95 -5.56 -31.92
C ASN A 185 5.40 -6.01 -32.17
N GLU A 186 5.66 -7.29 -31.94
CA GLU A 186 6.94 -7.95 -32.25
C GLU A 186 7.35 -7.92 -33.72
N ASN A 187 6.54 -7.36 -34.60
CA ASN A 187 6.84 -7.22 -36.03
C ASN A 187 6.65 -5.76 -36.45
N GLY A 188 7.76 -5.11 -36.76
CA GLY A 188 8.00 -3.79 -37.38
C GLY A 188 6.90 -3.05 -38.15
N GLY A 189 5.69 -3.03 -37.66
CA GLY A 189 4.55 -2.31 -38.22
C GLY A 189 4.30 -1.01 -37.47
N LYS A 190 4.09 0.05 -38.23
CA LYS A 190 3.85 1.44 -37.82
C LYS A 190 3.09 1.59 -36.52
N ALA A 191 3.61 2.44 -35.61
CA ALA A 191 3.01 2.83 -34.36
C ALA A 191 1.50 3.07 -34.50
N VAL A 192 0.71 2.31 -33.76
CA VAL A 192 -0.74 2.54 -33.65
C VAL A 192 -0.92 3.77 -32.74
N HIS A 193 -1.52 4.80 -33.27
CA HIS A 193 -1.75 6.05 -32.58
C HIS A 193 -2.50 5.86 -31.26
N SER A 194 -1.85 6.22 -30.15
CA SER A 194 -2.52 6.36 -28.87
C SER A 194 -3.43 7.59 -28.94
N TRP A 195 -4.75 7.40 -28.81
CA TRP A 195 -5.74 8.49 -28.85
C TRP A 195 -5.52 9.53 -27.70
N LEU A 196 -4.69 9.25 -26.71
CA LEU A 196 -4.27 10.21 -25.68
C LEU A 196 -3.16 11.17 -26.14
N ASN A 197 -2.49 10.89 -27.28
CA ASN A 197 -1.30 11.61 -27.70
C ASN A 197 -1.40 12.23 -29.08
N GLU A 198 -2.53 12.20 -29.77
CA GLU A 198 -2.65 12.93 -31.03
C GLU A 198 -2.86 14.44 -30.78
N PRO A 199 -1.83 15.27 -30.91
CA PRO A 199 -2.10 16.58 -31.41
C PRO A 199 -2.59 16.37 -32.85
N THR A 200 -3.90 16.31 -33.07
CA THR A 200 -4.45 16.30 -34.40
C THR A 200 -4.11 17.62 -35.05
N ASN A 201 -2.99 17.66 -35.79
CA ASN A 201 -2.75 18.67 -36.78
C ASN A 201 -3.68 18.44 -38.01
N VAL A 202 -4.89 17.91 -37.78
CA VAL A 202 -5.90 17.78 -38.79
C VAL A 202 -6.48 19.17 -39.00
N THR A 203 -6.19 19.73 -40.15
CA THR A 203 -6.76 20.99 -40.56
C THR A 203 -8.22 20.74 -40.91
N THR A 204 -9.13 21.22 -40.09
CA THR A 204 -10.60 21.13 -40.27
C THR A 204 -11.10 22.14 -41.28
N GLY A 205 -10.39 23.24 -41.42
CA GLY A 205 -10.78 24.34 -42.29
C GLY A 205 -9.69 25.37 -42.52
N VAL A 206 -10.01 26.38 -43.28
CA VAL A 206 -9.14 27.53 -43.50
C VAL A 206 -10.02 28.78 -43.37
N ARG A 207 -9.67 29.65 -42.40
CA ARG A 207 -10.33 30.93 -42.19
C ARG A 207 -9.43 32.11 -42.54
N GLU A 208 -9.97 33.28 -42.62
CA GLU A 208 -9.20 34.50 -42.80
C GLU A 208 -8.26 34.74 -41.60
N TYR A 209 -7.06 35.21 -41.85
CA TYR A 209 -6.05 35.52 -40.85
C TYR A 209 -6.54 36.66 -39.96
N GLN A 210 -6.47 36.50 -38.68
CA GLN A 210 -6.73 37.51 -37.67
C GLN A 210 -5.43 37.96 -37.01
N GLN A 211 -5.37 39.25 -36.65
CA GLN A 211 -4.17 39.78 -35.97
C GLN A 211 -3.94 39.07 -34.63
N GLY A 212 -2.81 38.34 -34.52
CA GLY A 212 -2.48 37.49 -33.39
C GLY A 212 -2.33 35.98 -33.77
N ASP A 213 -2.77 35.59 -34.97
CA ASP A 213 -2.57 34.22 -35.44
C ASP A 213 -1.06 33.94 -35.68
N ARG A 214 -0.63 32.71 -35.39
CA ARG A 214 0.76 32.32 -35.63
C ARG A 214 1.04 32.21 -37.14
N VAL A 215 2.09 32.87 -37.60
CA VAL A 215 2.51 32.86 -39.02
C VAL A 215 2.77 31.43 -39.52
N ALA A 216 3.19 30.51 -38.68
CA ALA A 216 3.38 29.11 -38.97
C ALA A 216 2.09 28.37 -39.38
N TRP A 217 0.93 28.93 -39.07
CA TRP A 217 -0.38 28.35 -39.38
C TRP A 217 -0.96 28.88 -40.69
N VAL A 218 -0.29 29.83 -41.37
CA VAL A 218 -0.74 30.37 -42.63
C VAL A 218 -0.75 29.30 -43.73
N ASP A 219 -1.88 29.13 -44.39
CA ASP A 219 -1.98 28.27 -45.58
C ASP A 219 -1.62 29.07 -46.83
N TRP A 220 -0.35 29.02 -47.18
CA TRP A 220 0.17 29.75 -48.31
C TRP A 220 -0.49 29.34 -49.66
N LYS A 221 -0.94 28.11 -49.77
CA LYS A 221 -1.60 27.62 -51.00
C LYS A 221 -2.99 28.26 -51.18
N THR A 222 -3.77 28.35 -50.13
CA THR A 222 -5.10 28.97 -50.17
C THR A 222 -4.98 30.48 -50.19
N THR A 223 -4.02 31.08 -49.52
CA THR A 223 -3.66 32.48 -49.57
C THR A 223 -3.36 32.94 -51.03
N ALA A 224 -2.54 32.16 -51.73
CA ALA A 224 -2.21 32.48 -53.13
C ALA A 224 -3.41 32.39 -54.08
N ARG A 225 -4.41 31.55 -53.79
CA ARG A 225 -5.61 31.38 -54.60
C ARG A 225 -6.65 32.44 -54.32
N ARG A 226 -6.79 32.92 -53.07
CA ARG A 226 -7.84 33.86 -52.67
C ARG A 226 -7.36 35.32 -52.62
N GLY A 227 -6.05 35.56 -52.67
CA GLY A 227 -5.47 36.90 -52.60
C GLY A 227 -5.56 37.54 -51.19
N GLN A 228 -5.96 36.78 -50.20
CA GLN A 228 -6.08 37.18 -48.78
C GLN A 228 -5.37 36.21 -47.88
N LEU A 229 -4.76 36.68 -46.80
CA LEU A 229 -4.06 35.82 -45.84
C LEU A 229 -5.05 34.87 -45.18
N MET A 230 -4.79 33.55 -45.33
CA MET A 230 -5.62 32.49 -44.79
C MET A 230 -4.85 31.68 -43.78
N THR A 231 -5.47 31.38 -42.62
CA THR A 231 -4.90 30.56 -41.56
C THR A 231 -5.62 29.22 -41.48
N LYS A 232 -4.84 28.17 -41.28
CA LYS A 232 -5.35 26.82 -41.03
C LYS A 232 -6.08 26.79 -39.71
N GLU A 233 -7.31 26.30 -39.71
CA GLU A 233 -8.09 26.01 -38.54
C GLU A 233 -7.91 24.56 -38.15
N PHE A 234 -7.39 24.34 -36.96
CA PHE A 234 -7.15 23.01 -36.45
C PHE A 234 -8.33 22.57 -35.58
N GLU A 235 -8.63 21.29 -35.62
CA GLU A 235 -9.59 20.70 -34.70
C GLU A 235 -9.11 20.93 -33.27
N GLN A 236 -9.91 21.61 -32.43
CA GLN A 236 -9.62 21.69 -31.01
C GLN A 236 -9.73 20.29 -30.45
N ASN A 237 -8.59 19.72 -30.06
CA ASN A 237 -8.57 18.48 -29.27
C ASN A 237 -9.34 18.72 -27.97
N GLN A 238 -10.61 18.34 -27.96
CA GLN A 238 -11.29 18.10 -26.71
C GLN A 238 -10.57 16.91 -26.06
N THR A 239 -9.91 17.13 -24.95
CA THR A 239 -9.36 16.09 -24.10
C THR A 239 -10.47 15.10 -23.85
N LYS A 240 -10.36 13.91 -24.47
CA LYS A 240 -11.42 12.90 -24.32
C LYS A 240 -11.37 12.36 -22.92
N ASP A 241 -12.51 12.36 -22.27
CA ASP A 241 -12.67 11.77 -20.94
C ASP A 241 -12.24 10.31 -20.95
N LEU A 242 -11.65 9.87 -19.85
CA LEU A 242 -11.17 8.50 -19.66
C LEU A 242 -11.91 7.81 -18.52
N VAL A 243 -12.36 6.59 -18.71
CA VAL A 243 -12.91 5.76 -17.65
C VAL A 243 -12.10 4.47 -17.54
N VAL A 244 -11.63 4.20 -16.33
CA VAL A 244 -10.92 2.96 -15.98
C VAL A 244 -11.91 2.00 -15.35
N PHE A 245 -12.13 0.86 -16.00
CA PHE A 245 -12.90 -0.26 -15.48
C PHE A 245 -11.94 -1.28 -14.90
N ALA A 246 -12.04 -1.55 -13.60
CA ALA A 246 -11.16 -2.48 -12.90
C ALA A 246 -11.92 -3.73 -12.45
N ASP A 247 -11.47 -4.89 -12.91
CA ASP A 247 -12.06 -6.18 -12.57
C ASP A 247 -11.31 -6.82 -11.39
N PHE A 248 -11.88 -6.74 -10.21
CA PHE A 248 -11.30 -7.24 -8.96
C PHE A 248 -11.70 -8.67 -8.60
N THR A 249 -12.14 -9.47 -9.57
CA THR A 249 -12.62 -10.85 -9.33
C THR A 249 -11.53 -11.91 -9.39
N ASP A 250 -10.36 -11.59 -9.93
CA ASP A 250 -9.21 -12.50 -9.99
C ASP A 250 -8.32 -12.35 -8.76
N GLU A 251 -8.36 -13.32 -7.84
CA GLU A 251 -7.54 -13.32 -6.64
C GLU A 251 -6.03 -13.27 -6.96
N ALA A 252 -5.61 -14.03 -7.95
CA ALA A 252 -4.21 -14.19 -8.30
C ALA A 252 -3.59 -12.91 -8.88
N ALA A 253 -4.35 -12.14 -9.65
CA ALA A 253 -3.91 -10.91 -10.29
C ALA A 253 -4.41 -9.64 -9.56
N PHE A 254 -5.11 -9.79 -8.42
CA PHE A 254 -5.79 -8.70 -7.73
C PHE A 254 -4.89 -7.50 -7.44
N GLU A 255 -3.75 -7.70 -6.78
CA GLU A 255 -2.82 -6.61 -6.43
C GLU A 255 -2.22 -5.95 -7.68
N THR A 256 -1.97 -6.73 -8.72
CA THR A 256 -1.44 -6.21 -9.98
C THR A 256 -2.50 -5.41 -10.75
N ILE A 257 -3.77 -5.83 -10.70
CA ILE A 257 -4.91 -5.08 -11.26
C ILE A 257 -5.07 -3.74 -10.54
N VAL A 258 -5.02 -3.73 -9.21
CA VAL A 258 -5.10 -2.50 -8.39
C VAL A 258 -3.95 -1.55 -8.73
N SER A 259 -2.72 -2.05 -8.79
CA SER A 259 -1.52 -1.27 -9.15
C SER A 259 -1.61 -0.70 -10.57
N MET A 260 -2.14 -1.48 -11.50
CA MET A 260 -2.32 -1.07 -12.89
C MET A 260 -3.40 0.01 -13.02
N ALA A 261 -4.56 -0.18 -12.38
CA ALA A 261 -5.61 0.83 -12.34
C ALA A 261 -5.09 2.15 -11.75
N ALA A 262 -4.39 2.11 -10.61
CA ALA A 262 -3.77 3.27 -10.00
C ALA A 262 -2.76 3.97 -10.93
N SER A 263 -1.96 3.20 -11.66
CA SER A 263 -0.95 3.71 -12.62
C SER A 263 -1.59 4.44 -13.80
N VAL A 264 -2.66 3.87 -14.36
CA VAL A 264 -3.41 4.49 -15.47
C VAL A 264 -4.06 5.80 -15.00
N LEU A 265 -4.72 5.79 -13.82
CA LEU A 265 -5.34 6.97 -13.23
C LEU A 265 -4.31 8.09 -12.99
N GLN A 266 -3.18 7.77 -12.37
CA GLN A 266 -2.11 8.73 -12.12
C GLN A 266 -1.56 9.32 -13.43
N THR A 267 -1.32 8.47 -14.44
CA THR A 267 -0.79 8.93 -15.72
C THR A 267 -1.78 9.82 -16.46
N ALA A 268 -3.08 9.50 -16.42
CA ALA A 268 -4.13 10.32 -17.02
C ALA A 268 -4.19 11.72 -16.37
N VAL A 269 -4.20 11.79 -15.03
CA VAL A 269 -4.23 13.06 -14.30
C VAL A 269 -2.97 13.88 -14.54
N LYS A 270 -1.78 13.27 -14.55
CA LYS A 270 -0.52 13.95 -14.91
C LYS A 270 -0.55 14.57 -16.31
N LYS A 271 -1.31 13.97 -17.25
CA LYS A 271 -1.52 14.50 -18.60
C LYS A 271 -2.69 15.49 -18.72
N GLY A 272 -3.36 15.81 -17.61
CA GLY A 272 -4.52 16.72 -17.59
C GLY A 272 -5.78 16.12 -18.19
N VAL A 273 -5.88 14.80 -18.31
CA VAL A 273 -7.04 14.09 -18.84
C VAL A 273 -8.07 13.88 -17.73
N PRO A 274 -9.36 14.27 -17.93
CA PRO A 274 -10.42 13.93 -16.99
C PRO A 274 -10.56 12.42 -16.87
N VAL A 275 -10.65 11.89 -15.64
CA VAL A 275 -10.65 10.45 -15.42
C VAL A 275 -11.68 10.02 -14.39
N GLY A 276 -12.31 8.87 -14.64
CA GLY A 276 -13.22 8.19 -13.73
C GLY A 276 -12.76 6.75 -13.48
N LEU A 277 -13.25 6.16 -12.38
CA LEU A 277 -13.00 4.76 -12.00
C LEU A 277 -14.32 4.04 -11.77
N VAL A 278 -14.48 2.89 -12.42
CA VAL A 278 -15.61 1.98 -12.26
C VAL A 278 -15.09 0.61 -11.84
N PRO A 279 -15.15 0.28 -10.55
CA PRO A 279 -14.86 -1.08 -10.09
C PRO A 279 -15.98 -2.02 -10.53
N LEU A 280 -15.66 -3.03 -11.32
CA LEU A 280 -16.65 -3.99 -11.79
C LEU A 280 -17.15 -4.85 -10.62
N GLY A 281 -18.49 -4.87 -10.44
CA GLY A 281 -19.12 -5.60 -9.34
C GLY A 281 -19.14 -4.85 -8.00
N ASP A 282 -18.78 -3.56 -7.95
CA ASP A 282 -18.94 -2.69 -6.79
C ASP A 282 -19.93 -1.56 -7.10
N GLN A 283 -20.62 -1.07 -6.05
CA GLN A 283 -21.55 0.05 -6.18
C GLN A 283 -20.84 1.41 -6.20
N HIS A 284 -19.54 1.45 -5.85
CA HIS A 284 -18.76 2.67 -5.88
C HIS A 284 -18.44 3.07 -7.31
N LEU A 285 -18.89 4.26 -7.69
CA LEU A 285 -18.63 4.86 -8.99
C LEU A 285 -17.95 6.20 -8.80
N PHE A 286 -16.74 6.35 -9.34
CA PHE A 286 -16.08 7.65 -9.44
C PHE A 286 -16.34 8.25 -10.82
N ARG A 287 -17.19 9.28 -10.87
CA ARG A 287 -17.50 9.99 -12.12
C ARG A 287 -16.24 10.64 -12.67
N VAL A 288 -16.27 10.91 -13.98
CA VAL A 288 -15.15 11.58 -14.63
C VAL A 288 -15.02 13.00 -14.11
N ASP A 289 -13.85 13.32 -13.58
CA ASP A 289 -13.50 14.65 -13.08
C ASP A 289 -11.98 14.88 -13.23
N GLN A 290 -11.54 16.12 -13.03
CA GLN A 290 -10.15 16.55 -13.13
C GLN A 290 -9.59 16.92 -11.76
N GLY A 291 -8.28 16.77 -11.62
CA GLY A 291 -7.54 17.32 -10.51
C GLY A 291 -6.97 16.29 -9.55
N GLU A 292 -5.99 16.75 -8.80
CA GLU A 292 -5.22 15.91 -7.87
C GLU A 292 -6.08 15.38 -6.71
N ARG A 293 -7.07 16.15 -6.26
CA ARG A 293 -7.98 15.74 -5.19
C ARG A 293 -8.82 14.54 -5.61
N HIS A 294 -9.38 14.59 -6.82
CA HIS A 294 -10.15 13.47 -7.37
C HIS A 294 -9.30 12.20 -7.51
N LEU A 295 -8.04 12.35 -7.97
CA LEU A 295 -7.08 11.24 -7.99
C LEU A 295 -6.85 10.66 -6.59
N GLN A 296 -6.66 11.51 -5.57
CA GLN A 296 -6.45 11.06 -4.20
C GLN A 296 -7.64 10.26 -3.66
N ASP A 297 -8.87 10.66 -3.96
CA ASP A 297 -10.09 9.94 -3.55
C ASP A 297 -10.15 8.53 -4.19
N MET A 298 -9.84 8.42 -5.49
CA MET A 298 -9.76 7.15 -6.20
C MET A 298 -8.62 6.25 -5.66
N LEU A 299 -7.44 6.83 -5.43
CA LEU A 299 -6.31 6.10 -4.85
C LEU A 299 -6.60 5.63 -3.42
N TYR A 300 -7.31 6.43 -2.63
CA TYR A 300 -7.76 6.04 -1.29
C TYR A 300 -8.72 4.86 -1.34
N TYR A 301 -9.67 4.87 -2.27
CA TYR A 301 -10.54 3.72 -2.52
C TYR A 301 -9.73 2.47 -2.91
N LEU A 302 -8.82 2.61 -3.89
CA LEU A 302 -7.94 1.51 -4.32
C LEU A 302 -7.02 1.01 -3.20
N THR A 303 -6.68 1.84 -2.22
CA THR A 303 -5.92 1.44 -1.03
C THR A 303 -6.74 0.52 -0.12
N LYS A 304 -8.04 0.74 -0.02
CA LYS A 304 -8.92 -0.01 0.89
C LYS A 304 -9.62 -1.21 0.26
N VAL A 305 -9.72 -1.26 -1.06
CA VAL A 305 -10.39 -2.36 -1.74
C VAL A 305 -9.69 -3.68 -1.43
N GLN A 306 -10.48 -4.70 -1.08
CA GLN A 306 -10.02 -6.05 -0.78
C GLN A 306 -10.67 -7.05 -1.73
N TYR A 307 -9.97 -8.14 -1.99
CA TYR A 307 -10.51 -9.25 -2.74
C TYR A 307 -11.72 -9.85 -2.02
N GLN A 308 -12.80 -10.10 -2.76
CA GLN A 308 -14.02 -10.74 -2.26
C GLN A 308 -14.42 -11.89 -3.18
N PRO A 309 -14.35 -13.15 -2.73
CA PRO A 309 -14.64 -14.32 -3.56
C PRO A 309 -16.06 -14.36 -4.14
N SER A 310 -17.02 -13.74 -3.45
CA SER A 310 -18.44 -13.72 -3.85
C SER A 310 -18.79 -12.61 -4.85
N ARG A 311 -17.84 -11.75 -5.20
CA ARG A 311 -18.07 -10.63 -6.11
C ARG A 311 -18.13 -11.13 -7.55
N ALA A 312 -19.26 -10.93 -8.21
CA ALA A 312 -19.38 -11.13 -9.65
C ALA A 312 -19.13 -9.81 -10.38
N PRO A 313 -18.42 -9.80 -11.51
CA PRO A 313 -18.17 -8.57 -12.25
C PRO A 313 -19.46 -8.14 -12.96
N ASP A 314 -19.81 -6.85 -12.86
CA ASP A 314 -20.90 -6.26 -13.64
C ASP A 314 -20.34 -5.67 -14.93
N TYR A 315 -20.32 -6.46 -15.99
CA TYR A 315 -19.84 -6.00 -17.30
C TYR A 315 -20.86 -5.12 -18.05
N GLN A 316 -22.13 -5.04 -17.59
CA GLN A 316 -23.14 -4.18 -18.23
C GLN A 316 -22.83 -2.71 -18.05
N SER A 317 -22.14 -2.34 -16.98
CA SER A 317 -21.64 -0.98 -16.74
C SER A 317 -20.78 -0.45 -17.87
N LEU A 318 -20.08 -1.32 -18.63
CA LEU A 318 -19.29 -0.97 -19.82
C LEU A 318 -20.13 -0.40 -20.97
N THR A 319 -21.41 -0.73 -21.03
CA THR A 319 -22.33 -0.32 -22.12
C THR A 319 -23.21 0.85 -21.73
N SER A 320 -23.11 1.36 -20.50
CA SER A 320 -23.95 2.47 -20.02
C SER A 320 -23.79 3.71 -20.92
N SER A 321 -24.91 4.42 -21.11
CA SER A 321 -24.98 5.61 -21.97
C SER A 321 -24.04 6.74 -21.53
N GLU A 322 -23.77 6.84 -20.24
CA GLU A 322 -22.86 7.84 -19.65
C GLU A 322 -21.41 7.72 -20.18
N HIS A 323 -21.02 6.53 -20.64
CA HIS A 323 -19.63 6.25 -21.06
C HIS A 323 -19.50 6.02 -22.57
N GLN A 324 -20.48 6.38 -23.38
CA GLN A 324 -20.45 6.08 -24.84
C GLN A 324 -19.35 6.84 -25.59
N GLN A 325 -19.05 8.07 -25.20
CA GLN A 325 -18.06 8.93 -25.89
C GLN A 325 -16.69 8.94 -25.22
N THR A 326 -16.55 8.29 -24.05
CA THR A 326 -15.31 8.25 -23.27
C THR A 326 -14.35 7.18 -23.79
N GLY A 327 -13.07 7.40 -23.58
CA GLY A 327 -12.06 6.34 -23.68
C GLY A 327 -12.22 5.36 -22.54
N LYS A 328 -12.11 4.06 -22.81
CA LYS A 328 -12.31 3.00 -21.84
C LYS A 328 -11.05 2.18 -21.68
N TYR A 329 -10.51 2.12 -20.47
CA TYR A 329 -9.47 1.18 -20.10
C TYR A 329 -10.07 0.09 -19.22
N VAL A 330 -10.03 -1.15 -19.69
CA VAL A 330 -10.52 -2.32 -18.96
C VAL A 330 -9.32 -3.09 -18.44
N VAL A 331 -9.15 -3.12 -17.12
CA VAL A 331 -8.06 -3.83 -16.46
C VAL A 331 -8.62 -5.11 -15.85
N THR A 332 -8.17 -6.27 -16.34
CA THR A 332 -8.65 -7.58 -15.90
C THR A 332 -7.52 -8.61 -15.85
N GLY A 333 -7.63 -9.60 -14.96
CA GLY A 333 -6.73 -10.75 -14.89
C GLY A 333 -7.14 -11.89 -15.82
N HIS A 334 -8.43 -12.00 -16.13
CA HIS A 334 -8.99 -13.05 -16.98
C HIS A 334 -9.88 -12.49 -18.07
N LEU A 335 -9.64 -12.93 -19.30
CA LEU A 335 -10.51 -12.58 -20.41
C LEU A 335 -11.59 -13.66 -20.60
N GLN A 336 -12.80 -13.35 -20.13
CA GLN A 336 -13.98 -14.23 -20.25
C GLN A 336 -14.73 -13.94 -21.56
N GLU A 337 -15.47 -14.94 -22.05
CA GLU A 337 -16.25 -14.83 -23.30
C GLU A 337 -17.38 -13.79 -23.18
N GLU A 338 -17.97 -13.67 -21.98
CA GLU A 338 -18.99 -12.67 -21.67
C GLU A 338 -18.44 -11.25 -21.84
N LEU A 339 -17.30 -10.95 -21.21
CA LEU A 339 -16.62 -9.66 -21.34
C LEU A 339 -16.28 -9.37 -22.81
N ALA A 340 -15.71 -10.35 -23.51
CA ALA A 340 -15.35 -10.18 -24.93
C ALA A 340 -16.59 -9.88 -25.80
N THR A 341 -17.72 -10.54 -25.56
CA THR A 341 -18.98 -10.32 -26.29
C THR A 341 -19.53 -8.91 -26.05
N ILE A 342 -19.51 -8.44 -24.80
CA ILE A 342 -19.97 -7.09 -24.46
C ILE A 342 -19.07 -6.03 -25.09
N LEU A 343 -17.74 -6.22 -25.05
CA LEU A 343 -16.80 -5.31 -25.69
C LEU A 343 -17.00 -5.25 -27.21
N LEU A 344 -17.24 -6.39 -27.86
CA LEU A 344 -17.52 -6.47 -29.30
C LEU A 344 -18.89 -5.86 -29.67
N GLY A 345 -19.85 -5.84 -28.76
CA GLY A 345 -21.16 -5.17 -28.94
C GLY A 345 -21.10 -3.66 -28.85
N ASN A 346 -20.01 -3.08 -28.34
CA ASN A 346 -19.90 -1.64 -28.16
C ASN A 346 -19.73 -0.90 -29.49
N ARG A 347 -20.45 0.23 -29.67
CA ARG A 347 -20.40 1.02 -30.93
C ARG A 347 -19.02 1.66 -31.17
N ASN A 348 -18.35 2.13 -30.08
CA ASN A 348 -17.07 2.85 -30.14
C ASN A 348 -15.89 1.97 -29.76
N ARG A 349 -15.72 0.84 -30.44
CA ARG A 349 -14.67 -0.17 -30.17
C ARG A 349 -13.26 0.37 -30.19
N LYS A 350 -12.98 1.35 -31.07
CA LYS A 350 -11.64 1.98 -31.22
C LYS A 350 -11.18 2.75 -29.97
N ASN A 351 -12.11 3.16 -29.11
CA ASN A 351 -11.82 3.89 -27.88
C ASN A 351 -11.66 2.95 -26.67
N ILE A 352 -11.60 1.63 -26.90
CA ILE A 352 -11.48 0.63 -25.83
C ILE A 352 -10.08 0.04 -25.85
N THR A 353 -9.42 0.06 -24.71
CA THR A 353 -8.14 -0.62 -24.47
C THR A 353 -8.31 -1.62 -23.36
N VAL A 354 -8.01 -2.89 -23.61
CA VAL A 354 -8.02 -3.95 -22.61
C VAL A 354 -6.58 -4.20 -22.14
N LEU A 355 -6.37 -4.05 -20.84
CA LEU A 355 -5.12 -4.39 -20.16
C LEU A 355 -5.31 -5.74 -19.47
N LEU A 356 -4.81 -6.79 -20.11
CA LEU A 356 -4.83 -8.13 -19.55
C LEU A 356 -3.57 -8.33 -18.69
N VAL A 357 -3.76 -8.43 -17.39
CA VAL A 357 -2.69 -8.54 -16.41
C VAL A 357 -2.50 -10.00 -16.02
N LYS A 358 -1.27 -10.49 -16.10
CA LYS A 358 -0.92 -11.88 -15.73
C LYS A 358 0.30 -11.87 -14.81
N ARG A 359 0.37 -12.86 -13.90
CA ARG A 359 1.62 -13.12 -13.16
C ARG A 359 2.69 -13.65 -14.13
N ALA A 360 3.93 -13.50 -13.75
CA ALA A 360 5.06 -13.98 -14.53
C ALA A 360 5.00 -15.47 -14.90
N VAL A 361 4.41 -16.27 -14.05
CA VAL A 361 4.28 -17.73 -14.19
C VAL A 361 3.08 -18.12 -15.06
N ASP A 362 2.08 -17.24 -15.19
CA ASP A 362 0.84 -17.55 -15.86
C ASP A 362 0.98 -17.39 -17.39
N ARG A 363 0.60 -18.43 -18.11
CA ARG A 363 0.52 -18.38 -19.59
C ARG A 363 -0.93 -18.15 -20.01
N LEU A 364 -1.08 -17.46 -21.14
CA LEU A 364 -2.40 -17.35 -21.77
C LEU A 364 -2.96 -18.75 -22.10
N THR A 365 -4.18 -18.98 -21.68
CA THR A 365 -4.91 -20.17 -22.12
C THR A 365 -5.21 -20.08 -23.62
N ALA A 366 -5.39 -21.23 -24.28
CA ALA A 366 -5.72 -21.25 -25.71
C ALA A 366 -7.00 -20.43 -26.02
N LYS A 367 -7.98 -20.48 -25.11
CA LYS A 367 -9.23 -19.70 -25.22
C LYS A 367 -8.96 -18.20 -25.10
N GLU A 368 -8.18 -17.77 -24.12
CA GLU A 368 -7.82 -16.36 -23.96
C GLU A 368 -7.07 -15.81 -25.18
N LYS A 369 -6.15 -16.61 -25.75
CA LYS A 369 -5.43 -16.24 -26.97
C LYS A 369 -6.38 -16.01 -28.13
N GLN A 370 -7.33 -16.91 -28.35
CA GLN A 370 -8.37 -16.74 -29.38
C GLN A 370 -9.22 -15.49 -29.16
N LEU A 371 -9.60 -15.20 -27.90
CA LEU A 371 -10.39 -14.02 -27.57
C LEU A 371 -9.57 -12.72 -27.79
N VAL A 372 -8.29 -12.70 -27.43
CA VAL A 372 -7.38 -11.58 -27.69
C VAL A 372 -7.26 -11.32 -29.20
N ASP A 373 -7.03 -12.37 -29.99
CA ASP A 373 -6.92 -12.24 -31.45
C ASP A 373 -8.24 -11.74 -32.05
N ARG A 374 -9.37 -12.24 -31.56
CA ARG A 374 -10.72 -11.77 -31.96
C ARG A 374 -10.93 -10.30 -31.65
N LEU A 375 -10.61 -9.84 -30.43
CA LEU A 375 -10.72 -8.43 -30.04
C LEU A 375 -9.86 -7.53 -30.91
N LYS A 376 -8.61 -7.93 -31.18
CA LYS A 376 -7.68 -7.20 -32.06
C LYS A 376 -8.20 -7.10 -33.50
N ALA A 377 -8.76 -8.18 -34.06
CA ALA A 377 -9.35 -8.20 -35.40
C ALA A 377 -10.51 -7.20 -35.54
N PHE A 378 -11.26 -6.94 -34.44
CA PHE A 378 -12.36 -5.98 -34.42
C PHE A 378 -11.95 -4.56 -33.99
N GLY A 379 -10.64 -4.28 -33.89
CA GLY A 379 -10.10 -2.93 -33.60
C GLY A 379 -10.08 -2.53 -32.14
N ILE A 380 -10.21 -3.48 -31.20
CA ILE A 380 -10.03 -3.25 -29.76
C ILE A 380 -8.56 -3.48 -29.42
N HIS A 381 -7.93 -2.47 -28.83
CA HIS A 381 -6.54 -2.57 -28.39
C HIS A 381 -6.44 -3.50 -27.17
N THR A 382 -5.65 -4.55 -27.28
CA THR A 382 -5.41 -5.48 -26.16
C THR A 382 -3.93 -5.57 -25.89
N THR A 383 -3.53 -5.20 -24.66
CA THR A 383 -2.16 -5.25 -24.19
C THR A 383 -2.02 -6.29 -23.11
N LEU A 384 -1.06 -7.18 -23.26
CA LEU A 384 -0.71 -8.17 -22.24
C LEU A 384 0.43 -7.63 -21.38
N LEU A 385 0.21 -7.63 -20.07
CA LEU A 385 1.15 -7.11 -19.08
C LEU A 385 1.50 -8.23 -18.10
N PHE A 386 2.80 -8.48 -17.94
CA PHE A 386 3.33 -9.43 -16.98
C PHE A 386 3.91 -8.67 -15.77
N GLU A 387 3.67 -9.19 -14.59
CA GLU A 387 4.10 -8.59 -13.32
C GLU A 387 5.61 -8.34 -13.29
N ASP A 388 6.44 -9.30 -13.72
CA ASP A 388 7.91 -9.17 -13.71
C ASP A 388 8.42 -8.03 -14.57
N ARG A 389 7.84 -7.86 -15.77
CA ARG A 389 8.24 -6.75 -16.65
C ARG A 389 7.85 -5.37 -16.11
N LEU A 390 6.91 -5.34 -15.18
CA LEU A 390 6.51 -4.13 -14.47
C LEU A 390 7.54 -3.79 -13.38
N HIS A 391 8.17 -4.80 -12.75
CA HIS A 391 9.21 -4.61 -11.75
C HIS A 391 10.55 -4.16 -12.35
N GLU A 392 10.96 -4.70 -13.50
CA GLU A 392 12.26 -4.38 -14.13
C GLU A 392 12.37 -2.93 -14.65
N ARG A 393 11.24 -2.28 -14.98
CA ARG A 393 11.25 -0.89 -15.47
C ARG A 393 11.34 0.16 -14.37
N THR A 394 11.16 -0.21 -13.11
CA THR A 394 11.24 0.72 -11.96
C THR A 394 12.68 0.88 -11.43
N VAL A 395 13.61 0.03 -11.87
CA VAL A 395 15.01 0.00 -11.39
C VAL A 395 16.00 0.69 -12.35
N ARG A 396 15.53 1.35 -13.41
CA ARG A 396 16.39 2.13 -14.33
C ARG A 396 16.10 3.62 -14.26
#